data_190552d4f8b3de69abb030adadbfc799
#
_entry.id   190552d4f8b3de69abb030adadbfc799
#
_cell.length_a   1.000
_cell.length_b   1.000
_cell.length_c   1.000
_cell.angle_alpha   90.00
_cell.angle_beta   90.00
_cell.angle_gamma   90.00
#
_symmetry.space_group_name_H-M   'P 1'
#
loop_
_entity.id
_entity.type
_entity.pdbx_description
1 polymer ?
#
loop_
_entity_poly.entity_id
_entity_poly.type
_entity_poly.pdbx_seq_one_letter_code
_entity_poly.pdbx_strand_id
1 'polypeptide(L)'
;MKFGINQLPKILVATIFILHLNAYSQDEQSVFEEVIVTAEKRDESLQDVSQAVTAITDTEIEAKNITSFVDLTAVVPGVTVAKNEGYKTVISIRGVGNETNQNAIAAPSVAYHMDGIFIASPFSLQTDFLDVERIEVLRGPQGTLFGQNSTGGAINVISKKPSTDSLSSKVQVTAGDYGLMKVSSSTNFPISDT
;
A
#
# COMPACT_ATOMS: atom_id res chain seq x y z
N MET A 1 -16.02 68.74 -1.98
CA MET A 1 -15.65 67.52 -2.68
C MET A 1 -16.49 66.38 -2.12
N LYS A 2 -17.56 65.93 -2.84
CA LYS A 2 -18.44 64.83 -2.40
C LYS A 2 -17.89 63.56 -2.98
N PHE A 3 -17.24 62.75 -2.15
CA PHE A 3 -16.91 61.38 -2.52
C PHE A 3 -18.20 60.56 -2.52
N GLY A 4 -18.62 60.11 -3.69
CA GLY A 4 -19.84 59.34 -3.84
C GLY A 4 -19.68 57.95 -3.27
N ILE A 5 -20.58 57.61 -2.37
CA ILE A 5 -20.70 56.30 -1.65
C ILE A 5 -20.77 55.09 -2.62
N ASN A 6 -20.97 55.34 -3.93
CA ASN A 6 -21.15 54.29 -4.94
C ASN A 6 -19.83 53.67 -5.48
N GLN A 7 -18.66 54.13 -5.06
CA GLN A 7 -17.38 53.61 -5.49
C GLN A 7 -16.76 52.61 -4.50
N LEU A 8 -17.17 52.63 -3.24
CA LEU A 8 -16.63 51.73 -2.20
C LEU A 8 -16.76 50.22 -2.50
N PRO A 9 -17.93 49.73 -3.01
CA PRO A 9 -18.04 48.29 -3.27
C PRO A 9 -17.17 47.81 -4.43
N LYS A 10 -16.91 48.67 -5.42
CA LYS A 10 -16.07 48.29 -6.58
C LYS A 10 -14.58 48.22 -6.22
N ILE A 11 -14.11 49.08 -5.34
CA ILE A 11 -12.73 49.06 -4.85
C ILE A 11 -12.50 47.84 -3.94
N LEU A 12 -13.47 47.50 -3.08
CA LEU A 12 -13.40 46.32 -2.20
C LEU A 12 -13.36 45.02 -2.99
N VAL A 13 -14.18 44.87 -4.03
CA VAL A 13 -14.19 43.69 -4.90
C VAL A 13 -12.88 43.58 -5.70
N ALA A 14 -12.31 44.67 -6.19
CA ALA A 14 -11.02 44.67 -6.89
C ALA A 14 -9.88 44.29 -5.96
N THR A 15 -9.89 44.73 -4.71
CA THR A 15 -8.85 44.40 -3.72
C THR A 15 -8.89 42.89 -3.32
N ILE A 16 -10.10 42.32 -3.18
CA ILE A 16 -10.27 40.89 -2.90
C ILE A 16 -9.80 40.03 -4.09
N PHE A 17 -10.03 40.49 -5.32
CA PHE A 17 -9.62 39.79 -6.54
C PHE A 17 -8.07 39.75 -6.70
N ILE A 18 -7.39 40.83 -6.32
CA ILE A 18 -5.94 40.95 -6.40
C ILE A 18 -5.24 40.06 -5.31
N LEU A 19 -5.88 39.89 -4.14
CA LEU A 19 -5.37 39.00 -3.07
C LEU A 19 -5.44 37.51 -3.44
N HIS A 20 -6.34 37.10 -4.33
CA HIS A 20 -6.44 35.72 -4.78
C HIS A 20 -5.46 35.34 -5.91
N LEU A 21 -4.83 36.30 -6.58
CA LEU A 21 -3.88 35.97 -7.65
C LEU A 21 -2.48 35.55 -7.19
N ASN A 22 -2.16 35.74 -5.92
CA ASN A 22 -0.86 35.32 -5.37
C ASN A 22 -0.85 33.95 -4.71
N ALA A 23 -1.95 33.19 -4.74
CA ALA A 23 -2.07 31.89 -4.10
C ALA A 23 -1.77 30.68 -5.01
N TYR A 24 -1.41 30.91 -6.29
CA TYR A 24 -1.15 29.84 -7.25
C TYR A 24 0.29 29.85 -7.77
N SER A 25 1.25 29.82 -6.86
CA SER A 25 2.63 29.44 -7.17
C SER A 25 3.16 28.60 -6.04
N GLN A 26 2.55 27.43 -5.82
CA GLN A 26 3.29 26.32 -5.28
C GLN A 26 3.90 25.59 -6.47
N ASP A 27 5.18 25.80 -6.70
CA ASP A 27 6.03 24.84 -7.39
C ASP A 27 5.91 23.54 -6.57
N GLU A 28 4.97 22.68 -6.92
CA GLU A 28 5.08 21.26 -6.62
C GLU A 28 6.28 20.75 -7.42
N GLN A 29 7.47 20.95 -6.88
CA GLN A 29 8.56 20.04 -7.20
C GLN A 29 8.05 18.68 -6.73
N SER A 30 7.53 17.91 -7.65
CA SER A 30 7.35 16.47 -7.46
C SER A 30 8.75 15.90 -7.26
N VAL A 31 9.21 15.91 -6.02
CA VAL A 31 10.33 15.10 -5.60
C VAL A 31 9.84 13.68 -5.84
N PHE A 32 10.31 13.05 -6.90
CA PHE A 32 10.06 11.63 -7.12
C PHE A 32 10.67 10.91 -5.92
N GLU A 33 9.82 10.48 -5.01
CA GLU A 33 10.25 9.70 -3.86
C GLU A 33 10.84 8.40 -4.40
N GLU A 34 12.12 8.20 -4.13
CA GLU A 34 12.81 6.98 -4.54
C GLU A 34 12.23 5.80 -3.76
N VAL A 35 11.55 4.90 -4.44
CA VAL A 35 10.98 3.71 -3.83
C VAL A 35 12.05 2.64 -3.71
N ILE A 36 12.46 2.35 -2.47
CA ILE A 36 13.39 1.27 -2.15
C ILE A 36 12.61 -0.03 -1.99
N VAL A 37 13.08 -1.09 -2.62
CA VAL A 37 12.50 -2.44 -2.55
C VAL A 37 13.52 -3.47 -2.10
N THR A 38 13.03 -4.59 -1.57
CA THR A 38 13.86 -5.74 -1.15
C THR A 38 13.66 -6.97 -2.04
N ALA A 39 13.23 -6.73 -3.27
CA ALA A 39 12.89 -7.77 -4.25
C ALA A 39 14.02 -8.76 -4.53
N GLU A 40 15.27 -8.31 -4.51
CA GLU A 40 16.47 -9.15 -4.68
C GLU A 40 17.14 -9.54 -3.34
N LYS A 41 16.42 -9.46 -2.22
CA LYS A 41 16.93 -9.70 -0.86
C LYS A 41 18.00 -8.72 -0.41
N ARG A 42 18.04 -7.54 -1.02
CA ARG A 42 18.86 -6.38 -0.69
C ARG A 42 18.06 -5.12 -0.99
N ASP A 43 18.37 -4.05 -0.30
CA ASP A 43 17.72 -2.76 -0.53
C ASP A 43 18.26 -2.15 -1.83
N GLU A 44 17.37 -1.96 -2.81
CA GLU A 44 17.68 -1.38 -4.11
C GLU A 44 16.56 -0.44 -4.55
N SER A 45 16.91 0.54 -5.38
CA SER A 45 15.91 1.37 -6.04
C SER A 45 15.02 0.52 -6.97
N LEU A 46 13.71 0.74 -6.92
CA LEU A 46 12.76 0.05 -7.81
C LEU A 46 13.15 0.17 -9.30
N GLN A 47 13.83 1.27 -9.67
CA GLN A 47 14.25 1.52 -11.04
C GLN A 47 15.47 0.68 -11.47
N ASP A 48 16.28 0.23 -10.49
CA ASP A 48 17.50 -0.55 -10.75
C ASP A 48 17.25 -2.06 -10.72
N VAL A 49 16.09 -2.48 -10.19
CA VAL A 49 15.72 -3.90 -10.13
C VAL A 49 15.49 -4.47 -11.52
N SER A 50 16.19 -5.56 -11.85
CA SER A 50 16.09 -6.22 -13.15
C SER A 50 14.79 -6.98 -13.38
N GLN A 51 14.03 -7.24 -12.35
CA GLN A 51 12.81 -8.05 -12.35
C GLN A 51 11.56 -7.18 -12.49
N ALA A 52 10.47 -7.79 -12.96
CA ALA A 52 9.16 -7.12 -13.04
C ALA A 52 8.53 -7.00 -11.65
N VAL A 53 8.90 -5.98 -10.90
CA VAL A 53 8.40 -5.66 -9.57
C VAL A 53 7.36 -4.55 -9.64
N THR A 54 6.34 -4.65 -8.81
CA THR A 54 5.43 -3.56 -8.47
C THR A 54 5.52 -3.36 -6.97
N ALA A 55 5.96 -2.20 -6.54
CA ALA A 55 5.94 -1.80 -5.14
C ALA A 55 4.74 -0.87 -4.90
N ILE A 56 4.02 -1.09 -3.82
CA ILE A 56 2.91 -0.27 -3.36
C ILE A 56 3.34 0.29 -2.01
N THR A 57 3.53 1.59 -1.94
CA THR A 57 3.98 2.29 -0.73
C THR A 57 2.85 2.45 0.28
N ASP A 58 3.17 2.82 1.52
CA ASP A 58 2.17 3.08 2.56
C ASP A 58 1.21 4.20 2.17
N THR A 59 1.69 5.24 1.52
CA THR A 59 0.86 6.34 0.98
C THR A 59 -0.14 5.85 -0.07
N GLU A 60 0.27 4.94 -0.95
CA GLU A 60 -0.62 4.33 -1.93
C GLU A 60 -1.60 3.33 -1.28
N ILE A 61 -1.15 2.57 -0.28
CA ILE A 61 -1.99 1.66 0.51
C ILE A 61 -3.13 2.45 1.15
N GLU A 62 -2.81 3.60 1.76
CA GLU A 62 -3.80 4.46 2.37
C GLU A 62 -4.73 5.13 1.35
N ALA A 63 -4.17 5.73 0.31
CA ALA A 63 -4.94 6.45 -0.70
C ALA A 63 -5.93 5.55 -1.46
N LYS A 64 -5.54 4.30 -1.70
CA LYS A 64 -6.37 3.30 -2.40
C LYS A 64 -7.19 2.42 -1.45
N ASN A 65 -7.11 2.67 -0.13
CA ASN A 65 -7.77 1.89 0.93
C ASN A 65 -7.53 0.37 0.78
N ILE A 66 -6.27 -0.01 0.58
CA ILE A 66 -5.86 -1.41 0.48
C ILE A 66 -5.78 -1.99 1.89
N THR A 67 -6.72 -2.85 2.23
CA THR A 67 -6.84 -3.41 3.58
C THR A 67 -6.52 -4.89 3.65
N SER A 68 -6.52 -5.56 2.51
CA SER A 68 -6.34 -7.02 2.40
C SER A 68 -5.71 -7.43 1.08
N PHE A 69 -5.33 -8.69 0.96
CA PHE A 69 -4.83 -9.25 -0.30
C PHE A 69 -5.82 -9.15 -1.44
N VAL A 70 -7.12 -9.22 -1.17
CA VAL A 70 -8.16 -9.15 -2.21
C VAL A 70 -8.11 -7.82 -2.95
N ASP A 71 -7.77 -6.74 -2.26
CA ASP A 71 -7.70 -5.40 -2.82
C ASP A 71 -6.56 -5.27 -3.84
N LEU A 72 -5.53 -6.12 -3.78
CA LEU A 72 -4.43 -6.15 -4.75
C LEU A 72 -4.90 -6.46 -6.17
N THR A 73 -6.02 -7.15 -6.33
CA THR A 73 -6.62 -7.43 -7.65
C THR A 73 -6.98 -6.15 -8.40
N ALA A 74 -7.38 -5.10 -7.68
CA ALA A 74 -7.77 -3.84 -8.29
C ALA A 74 -6.57 -2.92 -8.61
N VAL A 75 -5.44 -3.11 -7.92
CA VAL A 75 -4.30 -2.16 -7.98
C VAL A 75 -3.07 -2.73 -8.68
N VAL A 76 -2.91 -4.06 -8.74
CA VAL A 76 -1.74 -4.69 -9.37
C VAL A 76 -2.14 -5.43 -10.64
N PRO A 77 -1.73 -4.96 -11.82
CA PRO A 77 -2.06 -5.63 -13.06
C PRO A 77 -1.54 -7.07 -13.13
N GLY A 78 -2.43 -7.99 -13.50
CA GLY A 78 -2.11 -9.41 -13.63
C GLY A 78 -2.12 -10.19 -12.33
N VAL A 79 -2.46 -9.58 -11.20
CA VAL A 79 -2.74 -10.25 -9.94
C VAL A 79 -4.24 -10.49 -9.82
N THR A 80 -4.62 -11.71 -9.48
CA THR A 80 -5.99 -12.07 -9.15
C THR A 80 -5.99 -12.75 -7.79
N VAL A 81 -6.84 -12.28 -6.89
CA VAL A 81 -7.03 -12.86 -5.58
C VAL A 81 -8.49 -13.29 -5.45
N ALA A 82 -8.71 -14.56 -5.23
CA ALA A 82 -10.03 -15.13 -5.08
C ALA A 82 -10.20 -15.78 -3.70
N LYS A 83 -11.35 -15.56 -3.09
CA LYS A 83 -11.76 -16.32 -1.90
C LYS A 83 -12.50 -17.58 -2.37
N ASN A 84 -11.98 -18.73 -1.96
CA ASN A 84 -12.52 -20.00 -2.33
C ASN A 84 -13.08 -20.72 -1.11
N GLU A 85 -14.30 -21.26 -1.23
CA GLU A 85 -15.02 -21.96 -0.14
C GLU A 85 -15.16 -21.14 1.16
N GLY A 86 -15.10 -19.80 1.06
CA GLY A 86 -15.29 -18.88 2.17
C GLY A 86 -14.10 -18.72 3.12
N TYR A 87 -13.12 -19.60 3.07
CA TYR A 87 -12.01 -19.61 4.03
C TYR A 87 -10.60 -19.77 3.42
N LYS A 88 -10.49 -20.02 2.12
CA LYS A 88 -9.20 -20.15 1.43
C LYS A 88 -8.98 -18.96 0.50
N THR A 89 -7.88 -18.25 0.67
CA THR A 89 -7.47 -17.21 -0.27
C THR A 89 -6.47 -17.80 -1.26
N VAL A 90 -6.79 -17.66 -2.54
CA VAL A 90 -5.95 -18.11 -3.67
C VAL A 90 -5.45 -16.91 -4.41
N ILE A 91 -4.14 -16.84 -4.62
CA ILE A 91 -3.50 -15.79 -5.39
C ILE A 91 -2.96 -16.38 -6.68
N SER A 92 -3.22 -15.71 -7.80
CA SER A 92 -2.59 -16.00 -9.09
C SER A 92 -1.95 -14.75 -9.67
N ILE A 93 -0.81 -14.92 -10.31
CA ILE A 93 -0.10 -13.86 -11.01
C ILE A 93 0.04 -14.28 -12.47
N ARG A 94 -0.49 -13.44 -13.39
CA ARG A 94 -0.53 -13.73 -14.83
C ARG A 94 -1.17 -15.09 -15.17
N GLY A 95 -2.20 -15.46 -14.40
CA GLY A 95 -2.90 -16.73 -14.56
C GLY A 95 -2.17 -17.95 -13.96
N VAL A 96 -0.97 -17.77 -13.38
CA VAL A 96 -0.27 -18.84 -12.67
C VAL A 96 -0.65 -18.78 -11.21
N GLY A 97 -1.47 -19.73 -10.78
CA GLY A 97 -1.96 -19.87 -9.41
C GLY A 97 -2.48 -21.28 -9.19
N ASN A 98 -2.66 -21.69 -7.95
CA ASN A 98 -3.27 -22.98 -7.64
C ASN A 98 -4.72 -22.76 -7.22
N GLU A 99 -5.63 -22.93 -8.18
CA GLU A 99 -7.08 -22.77 -7.99
C GLU A 99 -7.79 -24.08 -7.62
N THR A 100 -7.05 -25.19 -7.50
CA THR A 100 -7.68 -26.47 -7.24
C THR A 100 -8.28 -26.53 -5.84
N ASN A 101 -9.61 -26.44 -5.80
CA ASN A 101 -10.43 -26.53 -4.60
C ASN A 101 -10.31 -27.86 -3.85
N GLN A 102 -9.82 -28.90 -4.52
CA GLN A 102 -9.91 -30.26 -4.03
C GLN A 102 -8.70 -30.72 -3.21
N ASN A 103 -7.65 -29.93 -3.10
CA ASN A 103 -6.47 -30.32 -2.34
C ASN A 103 -6.06 -29.20 -1.37
N ALA A 104 -6.49 -29.31 -0.14
CA ALA A 104 -5.96 -28.50 0.97
C ALA A 104 -4.41 -28.63 1.14
N ILE A 105 -3.82 -29.60 0.44
CA ILE A 105 -2.41 -29.96 0.50
C ILE A 105 -1.63 -29.43 -0.73
N ALA A 106 -2.33 -28.93 -1.77
CA ALA A 106 -1.63 -28.41 -2.95
C ALA A 106 -0.85 -27.14 -2.59
N ALA A 107 0.45 -27.19 -2.83
CA ALA A 107 1.32 -26.06 -2.61
C ALA A 107 0.91 -24.88 -3.51
N PRO A 108 0.93 -23.63 -3.00
CA PRO A 108 0.65 -22.45 -3.80
C PRO A 108 1.70 -22.28 -4.92
N SER A 109 1.31 -21.64 -6.02
CA SER A 109 2.25 -21.29 -7.10
C SER A 109 2.81 -19.87 -6.96
N VAL A 110 2.25 -19.09 -6.06
CA VAL A 110 2.72 -17.77 -5.67
C VAL A 110 3.18 -17.84 -4.23
N ALA A 111 4.46 -17.52 -3.98
CA ALA A 111 5.01 -17.48 -2.65
C ALA A 111 4.57 -16.21 -1.92
N TYR A 112 4.18 -16.35 -0.67
CA TYR A 112 3.86 -15.24 0.19
C TYR A 112 4.86 -15.13 1.33
N HIS A 113 5.38 -13.92 1.52
CA HIS A 113 6.31 -13.60 2.60
C HIS A 113 5.81 -12.40 3.39
N MET A 114 6.03 -12.42 4.69
CA MET A 114 5.85 -11.27 5.58
C MET A 114 7.17 -11.05 6.31
N ASP A 115 7.75 -9.87 6.14
CA ASP A 115 9.06 -9.53 6.70
C ASP A 115 10.16 -10.55 6.39
N GLY A 116 10.12 -11.09 5.17
CA GLY A 116 11.05 -12.12 4.69
C GLY A 116 10.75 -13.54 5.14
N ILE A 117 9.75 -13.78 5.98
CA ILE A 117 9.33 -15.09 6.46
C ILE A 117 8.28 -15.67 5.51
N PHE A 118 8.53 -16.88 4.99
CA PHE A 118 7.57 -17.58 4.14
C PHE A 118 6.33 -18.03 4.93
N ILE A 119 5.16 -17.66 4.43
CA ILE A 119 3.87 -18.05 5.00
C ILE A 119 3.26 -19.15 4.15
N ALA A 120 3.30 -20.36 4.65
CA ALA A 120 2.86 -21.55 3.92
C ALA A 120 1.33 -21.72 3.89
N SER A 121 0.62 -21.15 4.84
CA SER A 121 -0.82 -21.38 5.00
C SER A 121 -1.66 -20.38 4.20
N PRO A 122 -2.51 -20.84 3.27
CA PRO A 122 -3.43 -19.96 2.56
C PRO A 122 -4.51 -19.33 3.46
N PHE A 123 -4.70 -19.86 4.66
CA PHE A 123 -5.62 -19.30 5.66
C PHE A 123 -5.07 -18.02 6.27
N SER A 124 -3.74 -17.90 6.40
CA SER A 124 -3.08 -16.69 6.90
C SER A 124 -3.23 -15.49 5.96
N LEU A 125 -3.61 -15.71 4.70
CA LEU A 125 -3.87 -14.64 3.73
C LEU A 125 -5.24 -13.96 3.91
N GLN A 126 -6.03 -14.38 4.88
CA GLN A 126 -7.32 -13.76 5.19
C GLN A 126 -7.19 -12.60 6.19
N THR A 127 -6.01 -12.38 6.72
CA THR A 127 -5.76 -11.29 7.65
C THR A 127 -5.73 -9.95 6.92
N ASP A 128 -6.25 -8.94 7.59
CA ASP A 128 -6.12 -7.58 7.11
C ASP A 128 -4.71 -7.05 7.31
N PHE A 129 -4.30 -6.15 6.45
CA PHE A 129 -3.03 -5.44 6.60
C PHE A 129 -3.10 -4.48 7.78
N LEU A 130 -2.12 -4.59 8.66
CA LEU A 130 -1.94 -3.68 9.77
C LEU A 130 -0.50 -3.18 9.76
N ASP A 131 -0.34 -1.86 9.78
CA ASP A 131 0.96 -1.19 9.90
C ASP A 131 1.99 -1.64 8.85
N VAL A 132 1.54 -1.72 7.58
CA VAL A 132 2.37 -2.11 6.44
C VAL A 132 3.11 -0.88 5.91
N GLU A 133 4.41 -1.03 5.69
CA GLU A 133 5.27 -0.02 5.07
C GLU A 133 5.11 -0.06 3.54
N ARG A 134 5.20 -1.28 2.97
CA ARG A 134 5.04 -1.49 1.53
C ARG A 134 4.69 -2.93 1.20
N ILE A 135 4.14 -3.12 0.01
CA ILE A 135 3.86 -4.44 -0.56
C ILE A 135 4.62 -4.54 -1.88
N GLU A 136 5.46 -5.55 -2.01
CA GLU A 136 6.22 -5.84 -3.21
C GLU A 136 5.61 -7.04 -3.92
N VAL A 137 5.26 -6.89 -5.20
CA VAL A 137 4.73 -7.96 -6.04
C VAL A 137 5.72 -8.26 -7.17
N LEU A 138 6.37 -9.41 -7.08
CA LEU A 138 7.32 -9.90 -8.05
C LEU A 138 6.60 -10.84 -9.02
N ARG A 139 6.63 -10.50 -10.30
CA ARG A 139 5.90 -11.23 -11.35
C ARG A 139 6.84 -12.12 -12.14
N GLY A 140 6.52 -13.40 -12.20
CA GLY A 140 7.30 -14.43 -12.87
C GLY A 140 8.08 -15.31 -11.88
N PRO A 141 8.76 -16.36 -12.34
CA PRO A 141 9.43 -17.34 -11.47
C PRO A 141 10.46 -16.70 -10.55
N GLN A 142 10.35 -16.96 -9.25
CA GLN A 142 11.20 -16.40 -8.20
C GLN A 142 11.89 -17.50 -7.35
N GLY A 143 12.04 -18.70 -7.89
CA GLY A 143 12.54 -19.86 -7.14
C GLY A 143 13.93 -19.71 -6.54
N THR A 144 14.81 -18.91 -7.13
CA THR A 144 16.18 -18.68 -6.66
C THR A 144 16.26 -17.83 -5.40
N LEU A 145 15.37 -16.83 -5.27
CA LEU A 145 15.40 -15.84 -4.18
C LEU A 145 14.34 -16.11 -3.11
N PHE A 146 13.17 -16.56 -3.54
CA PHE A 146 12.01 -16.77 -2.66
C PHE A 146 11.72 -18.27 -2.41
N GLY A 147 12.49 -19.16 -3.02
CA GLY A 147 12.40 -20.57 -2.75
C GLY A 147 11.21 -21.26 -3.39
N GLN A 148 10.70 -22.29 -2.73
CA GLN A 148 9.60 -23.11 -3.22
C GLN A 148 8.30 -22.29 -3.36
N ASN A 149 7.38 -22.80 -4.21
CA ASN A 149 6.04 -22.24 -4.38
C ASN A 149 6.01 -20.85 -5.05
N SER A 150 7.06 -20.46 -5.75
CA SER A 150 7.20 -19.15 -6.39
C SER A 150 7.29 -19.21 -7.92
N THR A 151 6.61 -20.19 -8.53
CA THR A 151 6.60 -20.38 -9.99
C THR A 151 5.87 -19.26 -10.72
N GLY A 152 4.78 -18.74 -10.16
CA GLY A 152 4.02 -17.61 -10.70
C GLY A 152 4.58 -16.25 -10.27
N GLY A 153 5.29 -16.23 -9.15
CA GLY A 153 5.82 -15.02 -8.55
C GLY A 153 5.89 -15.08 -7.04
N ALA A 154 6.15 -13.93 -6.44
CA ALA A 154 6.15 -13.77 -4.99
C ALA A 154 5.46 -12.47 -4.58
N ILE A 155 4.84 -12.47 -3.43
CA ILE A 155 4.34 -11.26 -2.75
C ILE A 155 5.06 -11.15 -1.43
N ASN A 156 5.71 -10.02 -1.19
CA ASN A 156 6.42 -9.72 0.03
C ASN A 156 5.76 -8.50 0.69
N VAL A 157 5.23 -8.68 1.89
CA VAL A 157 4.65 -7.62 2.71
C VAL A 157 5.65 -7.23 3.76
N ILE A 158 5.98 -5.96 3.81
CA ILE A 158 6.95 -5.40 4.75
C ILE A 158 6.20 -4.54 5.76
N SER A 159 6.34 -4.85 7.03
CA SER A 159 5.77 -4.09 8.13
C SER A 159 6.60 -2.85 8.44
N LYS A 160 5.95 -1.79 8.94
CA LYS A 160 6.65 -0.60 9.43
C LYS A 160 7.58 -0.97 10.57
N LYS A 161 8.82 -0.51 10.47
CA LYS A 161 9.79 -0.68 11.55
C LYS A 161 9.54 0.34 12.65
N PRO A 162 9.71 -0.03 13.92
CA PRO A 162 9.67 0.93 15.01
C PRO A 162 10.72 2.03 14.81
N SER A 163 10.33 3.29 15.08
CA SER A 163 11.24 4.43 15.06
C SER A 163 11.57 4.87 16.49
N THR A 164 12.82 5.26 16.69
CA THR A 164 13.27 5.86 17.95
C THR A 164 13.10 7.38 17.98
N ASP A 165 12.69 8.00 16.85
CA ASP A 165 12.74 9.46 16.70
C ASP A 165 11.60 10.16 17.44
N SER A 166 10.38 9.61 17.39
CA SER A 166 9.22 10.26 17.99
C SER A 166 8.10 9.29 18.36
N LEU A 167 7.29 9.73 19.32
CA LEU A 167 6.01 9.11 19.60
C LEU A 167 5.06 9.38 18.44
N SER A 168 4.54 8.33 17.83
CA SER A 168 3.51 8.43 16.80
C SER A 168 2.37 7.46 17.05
N SER A 169 1.16 7.87 16.73
CA SER A 169 -0.02 7.01 16.86
C SER A 169 -0.94 7.22 15.67
N LYS A 170 -1.43 6.12 15.12
CA LYS A 170 -2.41 6.08 14.04
C LYS A 170 -3.64 5.32 14.52
N VAL A 171 -4.81 5.90 14.32
CA VAL A 171 -6.10 5.25 14.58
C VAL A 171 -6.91 5.28 13.30
N GLN A 172 -7.40 4.14 12.87
CA GLN A 172 -8.26 3.99 11.70
C GLN A 172 -9.61 3.41 12.13
N VAL A 173 -10.67 4.07 11.72
CA VAL A 173 -12.04 3.59 11.92
C VAL A 173 -12.66 3.33 10.56
N THR A 174 -13.14 2.12 10.35
CA THR A 174 -13.82 1.71 9.13
C THR A 174 -15.26 1.35 9.46
N ALA A 175 -16.20 1.94 8.74
CA ALA A 175 -17.62 1.60 8.79
C ALA A 175 -18.09 1.19 7.39
N GLY A 176 -18.96 0.22 7.30
CA GLY A 176 -19.43 -0.29 6.02
C GLY A 176 -20.81 -0.94 6.12
N ASP A 177 -21.24 -1.50 5.01
CA ASP A 177 -22.50 -2.21 4.91
C ASP A 177 -22.57 -3.42 5.84
N TYR A 178 -23.76 -3.93 6.06
CA TYR A 178 -24.05 -5.08 6.95
C TYR A 178 -23.59 -4.87 8.41
N GLY A 179 -23.48 -3.62 8.86
CA GLY A 179 -23.07 -3.31 10.24
C GLY A 179 -21.57 -3.49 10.47
N LEU A 180 -20.74 -3.49 9.43
CA LEU A 180 -19.29 -3.53 9.59
C LEU A 180 -18.83 -2.31 10.38
N MET A 181 -18.15 -2.56 11.47
CA MET A 181 -17.44 -1.56 12.25
C MET A 181 -16.09 -2.13 12.68
N LYS A 182 -15.01 -1.51 12.25
CA LYS A 182 -13.64 -1.94 12.55
C LYS A 182 -12.84 -0.75 13.07
N VAL A 183 -12.10 -0.96 14.14
CA VAL A 183 -11.15 0.01 14.69
C VAL A 183 -9.79 -0.64 14.73
N SER A 184 -8.80 -0.01 14.13
CA SER A 184 -7.39 -0.43 14.18
C SER A 184 -6.56 0.70 14.74
N SER A 185 -5.57 0.38 15.55
CA SER A 185 -4.63 1.37 16.07
C SER A 185 -3.21 0.82 16.06
N SER A 186 -2.26 1.67 15.70
CA SER A 186 -0.83 1.41 15.80
C SER A 186 -0.19 2.58 16.57
N THR A 187 0.72 2.27 17.49
CA THR A 187 1.40 3.29 18.29
C THR A 187 2.87 2.93 18.41
N ASN A 188 3.72 3.86 18.02
CA ASN A 188 5.17 3.76 18.18
C ASN A 188 5.61 4.56 19.40
N PHE A 189 6.27 3.89 20.33
CA PHE A 189 6.87 4.51 21.52
C PHE A 189 8.40 4.47 21.38
N PRO A 190 9.09 5.60 21.34
CA PRO A 190 10.53 5.62 21.45
C PRO A 190 10.96 5.18 22.85
N ILE A 191 11.72 4.07 22.97
CA ILE A 191 12.03 3.49 24.30
C ILE A 191 13.35 3.98 24.84
N SER A 192 14.20 4.64 24.08
CA SER A 192 15.54 5.01 24.58
C SER A 192 16.11 6.26 23.97
N ASP A 193 16.56 7.11 24.89
CA ASP A 193 17.69 8.00 24.70
C ASP A 193 18.90 7.38 25.44
N THR A 194 19.64 6.47 24.78
CA THR A 194 20.91 5.99 25.32
C THR A 194 22.04 6.32 24.38
#